data_fc81ecc2e9017dfee3405a239065d645
#
_entry.id   fc81ecc2e9017dfee3405a239065d645
#
_cell.length_a   1.000
_cell.length_b   1.000
_cell.length_c   1.000
_cell.angle_alpha   90.00
_cell.angle_beta   90.00
_cell.angle_gamma   90.00
#
_symmetry.space_group_name_H-M   'P 1'
#
loop_
_entity.id
_entity.type
_entity.pdbx_description
1 polymer ?
#
loop_
_entity_poly.entity_id
_entity_poly.type
_entity_poly.pdbx_seq_one_letter_code
_entity_poly.pdbx_strand_id
1 'polypeptide(L)'
;LKTAYWNFREYLEENHLDFLIAFEKMYNFYPVDFGDPYVGKDAQQKWEKNLKSKLWESFEEAIGSPDIGSMLNTSECILDNLDLDGGNVGIEDTMDEYWRNEYGFIKQFPEYVKEWIEQISTKDIVPRKQALVNDEECICLSFNYTDTLENVYHIGDVLHIHGSVCKNSWVEPIMGHYNRENIEKHK
;
A
#
# COMPACT_ATOMS: atom_id res chain seq x y z
N LEU A 1 1.84 -16.11 -8.18
CA LEU A 1 0.52 -15.47 -8.13
C LEU A 1 0.67 -14.04 -8.62
N LYS A 2 -0.07 -13.62 -9.66
CA LYS A 2 0.01 -12.26 -10.23
C LYS A 2 -0.47 -11.17 -9.25
N THR A 3 -1.20 -11.56 -8.21
CA THR A 3 -1.77 -10.70 -7.17
C THR A 3 -0.98 -10.69 -5.86
N ALA A 4 0.27 -11.16 -5.87
CA ALA A 4 1.14 -11.01 -4.71
C ALA A 4 1.58 -9.55 -4.58
N TYR A 5 1.61 -9.01 -3.38
CA TYR A 5 2.03 -7.62 -3.12
C TYR A 5 3.46 -7.32 -3.57
N TRP A 6 4.31 -8.35 -3.68
CA TRP A 6 5.62 -8.17 -4.30
C TRP A 6 5.53 -7.77 -5.78
N ASN A 7 4.57 -8.29 -6.54
CA ASN A 7 4.35 -7.89 -7.93
C ASN A 7 3.81 -6.45 -8.02
N PHE A 8 3.06 -6.01 -7.01
CA PHE A 8 2.66 -4.61 -6.90
C PHE A 8 3.87 -3.70 -6.65
N ARG A 9 4.80 -4.13 -5.80
CA ARG A 9 6.08 -3.43 -5.61
C ARG A 9 6.85 -3.29 -6.94
N GLU A 10 6.98 -4.40 -7.68
CA GLU A 10 7.64 -4.40 -9.00
C GLU A 10 6.95 -3.43 -9.97
N TYR A 11 5.62 -3.41 -9.97
CA TYR A 11 4.84 -2.45 -10.74
C TYR A 11 5.15 -0.99 -10.34
N LEU A 12 5.21 -0.69 -9.04
CA LEU A 12 5.57 0.64 -8.55
C LEU A 12 7.00 1.02 -8.91
N GLU A 13 7.93 0.08 -8.86
CA GLU A 13 9.34 0.29 -9.21
C GLU A 13 9.49 0.69 -10.70
N GLU A 14 8.69 0.10 -11.57
CA GLU A 14 8.70 0.39 -13.00
C GLU A 14 7.97 1.68 -13.39
N ASN A 15 6.89 2.04 -12.68
CA ASN A 15 5.98 3.11 -13.11
C ASN A 15 5.93 4.31 -12.15
N HIS A 16 6.20 4.11 -10.86
CA HIS A 16 6.03 5.12 -9.80
C HIS A 16 7.18 5.07 -8.78
N LEU A 17 8.42 5.09 -9.25
CA LEU A 17 9.62 4.89 -8.43
C LEU A 17 9.74 5.89 -7.28
N ASP A 18 9.44 7.16 -7.51
CA ASP A 18 9.53 8.20 -6.47
C ASP A 18 8.53 7.92 -5.34
N PHE A 19 7.32 7.49 -5.70
CA PHE A 19 6.32 7.07 -4.72
C PHE A 19 6.81 5.85 -3.93
N LEU A 20 7.33 4.82 -4.60
CA LEU A 20 7.83 3.61 -3.95
C LEU A 20 8.91 3.92 -2.93
N ILE A 21 9.89 4.77 -3.31
CA ILE A 21 10.98 5.17 -2.43
C ILE A 21 10.43 5.91 -1.19
N ALA A 22 9.53 6.86 -1.38
CA ALA A 22 8.92 7.60 -0.30
C ALA A 22 8.09 6.67 0.61
N PHE A 23 7.33 5.75 0.01
CA PHE A 23 6.52 4.77 0.73
C PHE A 23 7.38 3.81 1.57
N GLU A 24 8.42 3.20 1.00
CA GLU A 24 9.30 2.27 1.72
C GLU A 24 10.07 2.96 2.86
N LYS A 25 10.41 4.24 2.72
CA LYS A 25 11.02 5.04 3.79
C LYS A 25 10.13 5.16 5.03
N MET A 26 8.81 5.25 4.88
CA MET A 26 7.87 5.28 6.03
C MET A 26 7.97 4.03 6.91
N TYR A 27 8.49 2.94 6.37
CA TYR A 27 8.71 1.66 7.04
C TYR A 27 10.19 1.37 7.31
N ASN A 28 11.01 2.41 7.29
CA ASN A 28 12.45 2.35 7.58
C ASN A 28 13.28 1.56 6.55
N PHE A 29 12.79 1.50 5.30
CA PHE A 29 13.53 0.93 4.19
C PHE A 29 14.05 2.05 3.28
N TYR A 30 15.33 2.35 3.40
CA TYR A 30 16.00 3.37 2.60
C TYR A 30 16.66 2.76 1.37
N PRO A 31 16.72 3.49 0.25
CA PRO A 31 17.48 3.08 -0.92
C PRO A 31 18.95 2.83 -0.55
N VAL A 32 19.52 1.74 -1.06
CA VAL A 32 20.92 1.37 -0.87
C VAL A 32 21.60 1.34 -2.24
N ASP A 33 22.74 2.02 -2.34
CA ASP A 33 23.59 1.89 -3.52
C ASP A 33 24.39 0.60 -3.44
N PHE A 34 23.91 -0.45 -4.09
CA PHE A 34 24.59 -1.75 -4.15
C PHE A 34 25.81 -1.75 -5.09
N GLY A 35 26.05 -0.67 -5.85
CA GLY A 35 27.27 -0.47 -6.64
C GLY A 35 28.43 0.08 -5.82
N ASP A 36 28.15 0.56 -4.61
CA ASP A 36 29.20 1.04 -3.69
C ASP A 36 30.14 -0.10 -3.26
N PRO A 37 31.47 0.02 -3.48
CA PRO A 37 32.43 -1.02 -3.13
C PRO A 37 32.49 -1.34 -1.61
N TYR A 38 31.99 -0.47 -0.75
CA TYR A 38 31.88 -0.71 0.69
C TYR A 38 30.64 -1.52 1.08
N VAL A 39 29.68 -1.72 0.17
CA VAL A 39 28.52 -2.56 0.40
C VAL A 39 28.89 -4.02 0.13
N GLY A 40 28.67 -4.90 1.10
CA GLY A 40 29.02 -6.32 0.99
C GLY A 40 28.25 -7.02 -0.15
N LYS A 41 28.86 -8.02 -0.78
CA LYS A 41 28.30 -8.76 -1.92
C LYS A 41 26.91 -9.37 -1.66
N ASP A 42 26.63 -9.72 -0.40
CA ASP A 42 25.34 -10.31 -0.02
C ASP A 42 24.34 -9.27 0.49
N ALA A 43 24.70 -7.98 0.47
CA ALA A 43 23.88 -6.93 1.06
C ALA A 43 22.55 -6.76 0.32
N GLN A 44 22.58 -6.82 -1.01
CA GLN A 44 21.36 -6.72 -1.82
C GLN A 44 20.37 -7.84 -1.48
N GLN A 45 20.82 -9.09 -1.48
CA GLN A 45 19.95 -10.24 -1.19
C GLN A 45 19.37 -10.17 0.24
N LYS A 46 20.19 -9.72 1.21
CA LYS A 46 19.74 -9.53 2.60
C LYS A 46 18.72 -8.41 2.72
N TRP A 47 18.95 -7.31 2.01
CA TRP A 47 18.05 -6.16 2.01
C TRP A 47 16.70 -6.53 1.37
N GLU A 48 16.71 -7.11 0.16
CA GLU A 48 15.51 -7.56 -0.54
C GLU A 48 14.71 -8.59 0.29
N LYS A 49 15.39 -9.56 0.89
CA LYS A 49 14.74 -10.55 1.74
C LYS A 49 14.08 -9.91 2.96
N ASN A 50 14.76 -8.95 3.58
CA ASN A 50 14.24 -8.23 4.75
C ASN A 50 13.04 -7.35 4.38
N LEU A 51 13.16 -6.58 3.31
CA LEU A 51 12.08 -5.76 2.76
C LEU A 51 10.85 -6.61 2.43
N LYS A 52 11.06 -7.70 1.69
CA LYS A 52 10.00 -8.62 1.29
C LYS A 52 9.28 -9.22 2.49
N SER A 53 10.03 -9.76 3.46
CA SER A 53 9.43 -10.45 4.61
C SER A 53 8.76 -9.51 5.61
N LYS A 54 9.25 -8.27 5.77
CA LYS A 54 8.73 -7.35 6.79
C LYS A 54 7.63 -6.42 6.28
N LEU A 55 7.63 -6.10 4.98
CA LEU A 55 6.67 -5.17 4.41
C LEU A 55 5.76 -5.84 3.40
N TRP A 56 6.31 -6.45 2.35
CA TRP A 56 5.52 -6.84 1.18
C TRP A 56 4.85 -8.22 1.29
N GLU A 57 5.36 -9.17 2.08
CA GLU A 57 4.69 -10.47 2.29
C GLU A 57 3.48 -10.38 3.24
N SER A 58 3.56 -9.46 4.22
CA SER A 58 2.47 -9.19 5.18
C SER A 58 1.93 -7.78 4.99
N PHE A 59 1.76 -7.36 3.76
CA PHE A 59 1.54 -5.97 3.38
C PHE A 59 0.35 -5.31 4.11
N GLU A 60 -0.80 -5.97 4.15
CA GLU A 60 -2.00 -5.45 4.79
C GLU A 60 -1.82 -5.23 6.31
N GLU A 61 -1.04 -6.07 6.96
CA GLU A 61 -0.69 -5.94 8.37
C GLU A 61 0.36 -4.83 8.56
N ALA A 62 1.39 -4.84 7.73
CA ALA A 62 2.52 -3.91 7.81
C ALA A 62 2.11 -2.47 7.52
N ILE A 63 1.20 -2.24 6.56
CA ILE A 63 0.76 -0.90 6.15
C ILE A 63 0.11 -0.11 7.29
N GLY A 64 -0.46 -0.80 8.27
CA GLY A 64 -1.02 -0.19 9.48
C GLY A 64 0.01 0.21 10.54
N SER A 65 1.31 -0.06 10.32
CA SER A 65 2.37 0.12 11.32
C SER A 65 3.61 0.82 10.76
N PRO A 66 3.49 2.06 10.24
CA PRO A 66 4.64 2.84 9.82
C PRO A 66 5.57 3.15 11.01
N ASP A 67 6.82 3.50 10.72
CA ASP A 67 7.78 3.93 11.76
C ASP A 67 7.47 5.37 12.23
N ILE A 68 6.43 5.48 13.04
CA ILE A 68 5.97 6.77 13.60
C ILE A 68 7.09 7.43 14.41
N GLY A 69 7.95 6.65 15.09
CA GLY A 69 9.06 7.19 15.86
C GLY A 69 10.04 7.99 15.00
N SER A 70 10.46 7.43 13.87
CA SER A 70 11.33 8.16 12.91
C SER A 70 10.63 9.36 12.30
N MET A 71 9.33 9.26 12.00
CA MET A 71 8.54 10.36 11.46
C MET A 71 8.46 11.53 12.44
N LEU A 72 8.20 11.25 13.74
CA LEU A 72 8.11 12.28 14.78
C LEU A 72 9.47 12.90 15.09
N ASN A 73 10.55 12.12 15.17
CA ASN A 73 11.90 12.66 15.39
C ASN A 73 12.30 13.66 14.30
N THR A 74 11.95 13.41 13.06
CA THR A 74 12.22 14.35 11.96
C THR A 74 11.42 15.63 12.15
N SER A 75 10.16 15.55 12.55
CA SER A 75 9.33 16.74 12.80
C SER A 75 9.82 17.55 14.02
N GLU A 76 10.31 16.90 15.08
CA GLU A 76 10.96 17.58 16.22
C GLU A 76 12.18 18.35 15.79
N CYS A 77 13.05 17.77 14.94
CA CYS A 77 14.22 18.48 14.39
C CYS A 77 13.83 19.72 13.57
N ILE A 78 12.69 19.72 12.92
CA ILE A 78 12.19 20.89 12.19
C ILE A 78 11.74 21.97 13.17
N LEU A 79 11.01 21.60 14.22
CA LEU A 79 10.55 22.51 15.26
C LEU A 79 11.74 23.16 16.00
N ASP A 80 12.77 22.39 16.30
CA ASP A 80 13.99 22.90 16.97
C ASP A 80 14.76 23.92 16.12
N ASN A 81 14.62 23.84 14.79
CA ASN A 81 15.27 24.78 13.85
C ASN A 81 14.38 25.98 13.49
N LEU A 82 13.13 26.01 13.95
CA LEU A 82 12.30 27.19 13.80
C LEU A 82 12.76 28.27 14.79
N ASP A 83 13.04 29.46 14.28
CA ASP A 83 13.36 30.63 15.12
C ASP A 83 12.04 31.11 15.77
N LEU A 84 11.84 30.67 17.01
CA LEU A 84 10.65 30.93 17.82
C LEU A 84 10.64 32.29 18.52
N ASP A 85 11.59 33.18 18.23
CA ASP A 85 11.64 34.54 18.82
C ASP A 85 10.37 35.36 18.53
N GLY A 86 9.59 34.97 17.53
CA GLY A 86 8.30 35.57 17.15
C GLY A 86 7.06 35.00 17.84
N GLY A 87 7.18 34.01 18.75
CA GLY A 87 6.05 33.31 19.38
C GLY A 87 5.54 32.11 18.57
N ASN A 88 4.55 31.39 19.12
CA ASN A 88 4.01 30.15 18.53
C ASN A 88 3.12 30.35 17.28
N VAL A 89 3.05 31.56 16.75
CA VAL A 89 2.23 31.87 15.57
C VAL A 89 2.89 31.26 14.34
N GLY A 90 2.18 30.35 13.66
CA GLY A 90 2.65 29.72 12.43
C GLY A 90 3.27 28.33 12.60
N ILE A 91 3.44 27.81 13.83
CA ILE A 91 3.95 26.45 14.04
C ILE A 91 3.00 25.39 13.45
N GLU A 92 1.69 25.53 13.72
CA GLU A 92 0.68 24.61 13.18
C GLU A 92 0.69 24.65 11.66
N ASP A 93 0.70 25.81 11.04
CA ASP A 93 0.72 25.97 9.59
C ASP A 93 2.00 25.36 8.97
N THR A 94 3.15 25.54 9.62
CA THR A 94 4.44 24.97 9.17
C THR A 94 4.45 23.46 9.30
N MET A 95 3.91 22.93 10.40
CA MET A 95 3.82 21.50 10.60
C MET A 95 2.83 20.85 9.64
N ASP A 96 1.67 21.46 9.42
CA ASP A 96 0.68 21.00 8.45
C ASP A 96 1.24 20.99 7.02
N GLU A 97 2.00 22.02 6.66
CA GLU A 97 2.68 22.10 5.36
C GLU A 97 3.75 20.99 5.26
N TYR A 98 4.56 20.79 6.29
CA TYR A 98 5.53 19.71 6.35
C TYR A 98 4.89 18.35 6.15
N TRP A 99 3.87 18.00 6.96
CA TRP A 99 3.17 16.74 6.86
C TRP A 99 2.52 16.52 5.49
N ARG A 100 1.98 17.58 4.92
CA ARG A 100 1.38 17.54 3.59
C ARG A 100 2.41 17.30 2.50
N ASN A 101 3.57 17.93 2.60
CA ASN A 101 4.65 17.80 1.62
C ASN A 101 5.35 16.43 1.72
N GLU A 102 5.65 15.97 2.95
CA GLU A 102 6.38 14.72 3.17
C GLU A 102 5.53 13.47 2.99
N TYR A 103 4.26 13.52 3.40
CA TYR A 103 3.40 12.34 3.43
C TYR A 103 2.13 12.45 2.58
N GLY A 104 1.88 13.58 1.97
CA GLY A 104 0.71 13.81 1.11
C GLY A 104 0.63 12.87 -0.09
N PHE A 105 1.78 12.32 -0.51
CA PHE A 105 1.88 11.35 -1.61
C PHE A 105 1.07 10.08 -1.34
N ILE A 106 0.87 9.69 -0.08
CA ILE A 106 0.11 8.47 0.27
C ILE A 106 -1.33 8.49 -0.26
N LYS A 107 -1.88 9.67 -0.53
CA LYS A 107 -3.22 9.82 -1.13
C LYS A 107 -3.32 9.23 -2.53
N GLN A 108 -2.20 9.04 -3.21
CA GLN A 108 -2.13 8.43 -4.55
C GLN A 108 -2.15 6.89 -4.49
N PHE A 109 -1.93 6.32 -3.31
CA PHE A 109 -1.83 4.88 -3.14
C PHE A 109 -3.02 4.08 -3.68
N PRO A 110 -4.29 4.43 -3.39
CA PRO A 110 -5.45 3.71 -3.93
C PRO A 110 -5.51 3.73 -5.47
N GLU A 111 -5.09 4.84 -6.10
CA GLU A 111 -5.04 4.98 -7.55
C GLU A 111 -4.03 4.01 -8.16
N TYR A 112 -2.82 3.94 -7.61
CA TYR A 112 -1.78 3.01 -8.09
C TYR A 112 -2.15 1.54 -7.88
N VAL A 113 -2.83 1.21 -6.79
CA VAL A 113 -3.40 -0.14 -6.58
C VAL A 113 -4.40 -0.47 -7.68
N LYS A 114 -5.29 0.48 -8.00
CA LYS A 114 -6.29 0.31 -9.06
C LYS A 114 -5.62 0.11 -10.42
N GLU A 115 -4.69 0.98 -10.79
CA GLU A 115 -3.92 0.87 -12.05
C GLU A 115 -3.21 -0.48 -12.19
N TRP A 116 -2.57 -0.95 -11.11
CA TRP A 116 -1.92 -2.25 -11.11
C TRP A 116 -2.90 -3.40 -11.30
N ILE A 117 -4.02 -3.39 -10.59
CA ILE A 117 -5.02 -4.47 -10.67
C ILE A 117 -5.70 -4.48 -12.04
N GLU A 118 -5.96 -3.32 -12.64
CA GLU A 118 -6.55 -3.21 -13.99
C GLU A 118 -5.69 -3.87 -15.08
N GLN A 119 -4.37 -4.00 -14.85
CA GLN A 119 -3.47 -4.72 -15.77
C GLN A 119 -3.60 -6.24 -15.64
N ILE A 120 -4.23 -6.74 -14.57
CA ILE A 120 -4.40 -8.18 -14.34
C ILE A 120 -5.57 -8.67 -15.17
N SER A 121 -5.26 -9.21 -16.36
CA SER A 121 -6.29 -9.80 -17.22
C SER A 121 -6.85 -11.08 -16.61
N THR A 122 -8.17 -11.14 -16.48
CA THR A 122 -8.91 -12.36 -16.09
C THR A 122 -9.40 -13.16 -17.29
N LYS A 123 -9.24 -12.63 -18.52
CA LYS A 123 -9.82 -13.18 -19.76
C LYS A 123 -9.30 -14.57 -20.15
N ASP A 124 -8.04 -14.86 -19.83
CA ASP A 124 -7.39 -16.12 -20.18
C ASP A 124 -7.34 -17.10 -19.00
N ILE A 125 -8.05 -16.80 -17.92
CA ILE A 125 -8.08 -17.65 -16.73
C ILE A 125 -9.11 -18.76 -16.96
N VAL A 126 -8.62 -20.00 -16.89
CA VAL A 126 -9.50 -21.17 -16.92
C VAL A 126 -9.96 -21.49 -15.48
N PRO A 127 -11.27 -21.65 -15.24
CA PRO A 127 -11.76 -21.97 -13.92
C PRO A 127 -11.23 -23.34 -13.46
N ARG A 128 -10.75 -23.42 -12.23
CA ARG A 128 -10.25 -24.69 -11.65
C ARG A 128 -11.39 -25.69 -11.41
N LYS A 129 -12.62 -25.22 -11.25
CA LYS A 129 -13.84 -26.01 -11.13
C LYS A 129 -14.85 -25.46 -12.12
N GLN A 130 -15.69 -26.31 -12.69
CA GLN A 130 -16.70 -25.89 -13.66
C GLN A 130 -17.82 -25.04 -13.04
N ALA A 131 -18.10 -25.25 -11.75
CA ALA A 131 -19.04 -24.41 -11.01
C ALA A 131 -18.52 -24.22 -9.58
N LEU A 132 -18.57 -23.01 -9.08
CA LEU A 132 -18.35 -22.70 -7.66
C LEU A 132 -19.67 -22.76 -6.90
N VAL A 133 -20.77 -22.41 -7.56
CA VAL A 133 -22.10 -22.32 -7.01
C VAL A 133 -23.08 -22.91 -8.02
N ASN A 134 -24.00 -23.74 -7.55
CA ASN A 134 -25.02 -24.39 -8.37
C ASN A 134 -26.39 -23.72 -8.22
N ASP A 135 -26.47 -22.65 -7.45
CA ASP A 135 -27.74 -21.97 -7.14
C ASP A 135 -27.74 -20.57 -7.79
N GLU A 136 -28.72 -20.33 -8.64
CA GLU A 136 -28.90 -19.06 -9.37
C GLU A 136 -29.37 -17.92 -8.44
N GLU A 137 -29.79 -18.22 -7.22
CA GLU A 137 -30.30 -17.23 -6.24
C GLU A 137 -29.29 -16.90 -5.14
N CYS A 138 -27.97 -17.14 -5.34
CA CYS A 138 -26.98 -16.84 -4.32
C CYS A 138 -26.27 -15.51 -4.56
N ILE A 139 -25.97 -14.80 -3.48
CA ILE A 139 -25.09 -13.62 -3.47
C ILE A 139 -23.72 -14.06 -2.99
N CYS A 140 -22.68 -13.77 -3.78
CA CYS A 140 -21.30 -14.05 -3.41
C CYS A 140 -20.62 -12.84 -2.77
N LEU A 141 -19.92 -13.08 -1.67
CA LEU A 141 -19.03 -12.07 -1.05
C LEU A 141 -17.61 -12.28 -1.56
N SER A 142 -17.04 -11.27 -2.17
CA SER A 142 -15.66 -11.28 -2.67
C SER A 142 -14.79 -10.35 -1.82
N PHE A 143 -13.63 -10.86 -1.42
CA PHE A 143 -12.54 -10.08 -0.81
C PHE A 143 -11.48 -9.69 -1.84
N ASN A 144 -11.63 -10.12 -3.10
CA ASN A 144 -10.73 -9.77 -4.17
C ASN A 144 -11.19 -8.48 -4.86
N TYR A 145 -10.24 -7.70 -5.33
CA TYR A 145 -10.49 -6.49 -6.11
C TYR A 145 -10.82 -6.78 -7.57
N THR A 146 -10.50 -8.00 -8.05
CA THR A 146 -10.68 -8.41 -9.44
C THR A 146 -12.06 -9.03 -9.66
N ASP A 147 -12.57 -8.87 -10.88
CA ASP A 147 -13.82 -9.44 -11.38
C ASP A 147 -13.71 -10.93 -11.75
N THR A 148 -12.91 -11.69 -11.00
CA THR A 148 -12.68 -13.12 -11.26
C THR A 148 -13.95 -13.96 -11.13
N LEU A 149 -14.81 -13.66 -10.17
CA LEU A 149 -16.05 -14.41 -9.97
C LEU A 149 -17.03 -14.16 -11.12
N GLU A 150 -17.11 -12.92 -11.58
CA GLU A 150 -17.99 -12.52 -12.67
C GLU A 150 -17.50 -13.03 -14.02
N ASN A 151 -16.22 -12.79 -14.33
CA ASN A 151 -15.67 -13.07 -15.66
C ASN A 151 -15.27 -14.52 -15.87
N VAL A 152 -14.79 -15.22 -14.84
CA VAL A 152 -14.28 -16.59 -14.95
C VAL A 152 -15.34 -17.61 -14.58
N TYR A 153 -16.15 -17.31 -13.55
CA TYR A 153 -17.16 -18.22 -13.01
C TYR A 153 -18.59 -17.84 -13.37
N HIS A 154 -18.79 -16.71 -14.06
CA HIS A 154 -20.08 -16.19 -14.53
C HIS A 154 -21.11 -15.99 -13.41
N ILE A 155 -20.67 -15.58 -12.22
CA ILE A 155 -21.54 -15.27 -11.09
C ILE A 155 -22.03 -13.84 -11.24
N GLY A 156 -23.36 -13.64 -11.26
CA GLY A 156 -23.99 -12.32 -11.51
C GLY A 156 -24.01 -11.41 -10.30
N ASP A 157 -24.30 -11.96 -9.12
CA ASP A 157 -24.50 -11.19 -7.91
C ASP A 157 -23.27 -11.32 -6.97
N VAL A 158 -22.29 -10.43 -7.16
CA VAL A 158 -21.07 -10.39 -6.35
C VAL A 158 -20.97 -9.07 -5.59
N LEU A 159 -20.83 -9.15 -4.28
CA LEU A 159 -20.53 -8.02 -3.41
C LEU A 159 -19.05 -8.01 -3.06
N HIS A 160 -18.32 -7.00 -3.54
CA HIS A 160 -16.91 -6.78 -3.23
C HIS A 160 -16.76 -5.95 -1.95
N ILE A 161 -16.35 -6.59 -0.85
CA ILE A 161 -16.27 -5.95 0.48
C ILE A 161 -15.17 -4.89 0.54
N HIS A 162 -14.06 -5.11 -0.15
CA HIS A 162 -12.93 -4.18 -0.21
C HIS A 162 -12.94 -3.29 -1.46
N GLY A 163 -14.10 -3.16 -2.11
CA GLY A 163 -14.18 -2.48 -3.40
C GLY A 163 -13.72 -3.35 -4.56
N SER A 164 -13.81 -2.82 -5.76
CA SER A 164 -13.44 -3.53 -6.99
C SER A 164 -12.94 -2.57 -8.06
N VAL A 165 -12.10 -3.06 -8.95
CA VAL A 165 -11.68 -2.36 -10.18
C VAL A 165 -12.66 -2.56 -11.33
N CYS A 166 -13.75 -3.28 -11.13
CA CYS A 166 -14.78 -3.45 -12.15
C CYS A 166 -15.34 -2.10 -12.59
N LYS A 167 -15.54 -1.90 -13.88
CA LYS A 167 -16.03 -0.63 -14.47
C LYS A 167 -17.37 -0.14 -13.89
N ASN A 168 -18.16 -1.03 -13.34
CA ASN A 168 -19.47 -0.74 -12.73
C ASN A 168 -19.42 -0.76 -11.20
N SER A 169 -18.25 -0.84 -10.59
CA SER A 169 -18.13 -0.78 -9.14
C SER A 169 -18.39 0.63 -8.63
N TRP A 170 -19.21 0.74 -7.58
CA TRP A 170 -19.52 1.99 -6.89
C TRP A 170 -18.46 2.32 -5.82
N VAL A 171 -17.57 1.37 -5.51
CA VAL A 171 -16.58 1.48 -4.43
C VAL A 171 -15.20 1.17 -4.99
N GLU A 172 -14.31 2.15 -4.89
CA GLU A 172 -12.90 1.99 -5.23
C GLU A 172 -12.20 1.00 -4.29
N PRO A 173 -11.07 0.39 -4.70
CA PRO A 173 -10.30 -0.50 -3.85
C PRO A 173 -9.91 0.16 -2.52
N ILE A 174 -10.24 -0.48 -1.41
CA ILE A 174 -9.89 -0.05 -0.06
C ILE A 174 -8.81 -0.99 0.47
N MET A 175 -7.64 -0.41 0.78
CA MET A 175 -6.49 -1.14 1.34
C MET A 175 -6.28 -0.78 2.80
N GLY A 176 -5.73 -1.75 3.54
CA GLY A 176 -5.42 -1.59 4.95
C GLY A 176 -6.37 -2.38 5.86
N HIS A 177 -5.98 -2.47 7.13
CA HIS A 177 -6.82 -3.08 8.13
C HIS A 177 -6.94 -2.18 9.35
N TYR A 178 -8.06 -2.35 10.07
CA TYR A 178 -8.32 -1.63 11.31
C TYR A 178 -7.53 -2.26 12.46
N ASN A 179 -6.48 -1.57 12.92
CA ASN A 179 -5.74 -1.99 14.11
C ASN A 179 -6.32 -1.31 15.36
N ARG A 180 -7.17 -2.03 16.09
CA ARG A 180 -7.87 -1.56 17.29
C ARG A 180 -6.92 -1.18 18.43
N GLU A 181 -5.79 -1.90 18.56
CA GLU A 181 -4.84 -1.67 19.65
C GLU A 181 -4.07 -0.35 19.49
N ASN A 182 -3.82 0.10 18.26
CA ASN A 182 -3.14 1.36 18.02
C ASN A 182 -4.02 2.58 18.31
N ILE A 183 -5.34 2.49 18.11
CA ILE A 183 -6.27 3.59 18.40
C ILE A 183 -6.48 3.78 19.91
N GLU A 184 -6.43 2.71 20.69
CA GLU A 184 -6.59 2.80 22.15
C GLU A 184 -5.37 3.36 22.86
N LYS A 185 -4.17 3.27 22.25
CA LYS A 185 -2.92 3.84 22.81
C LYS A 185 -2.80 5.36 22.64
N HIS A 186 -3.58 5.95 21.76
CA HIS A 186 -3.52 7.38 21.42
C HIS A 186 -4.75 8.18 21.91
N LYS A 187 -5.57 7.59 22.79
CA LYS A 187 -6.61 8.27 23.58
C LYS A 187 -6.11 8.64 24.97
#